data_3fdc28a8fa2935b25752bde0fee768e2
#
_entry.id   3fdc28a8fa2935b25752bde0fee768e2
#
_cell.length_a   1.000
_cell.length_b   1.000
_cell.length_c   1.000
_cell.angle_alpha   90.00
_cell.angle_beta   90.00
_cell.angle_gamma   90.00
#
_symmetry.space_group_name_H-M   'P 1'
#
loop_
_entity.id
_entity.type
_entity.pdbx_description
1 polymer ?
#
loop_
_entity_poly.entity_id
_entity_poly.type
_entity_poly.pdbx_seq_one_letter_code
_entity_poly.pdbx_strand_id
1 'polypeptide(L)'
;MLQVETKLKQLKLRGMHRSWQALSETKRLHELSFADGMDLLLQAEEEERQNSRFERLTRSAKFRYRASLEELYFDPGRGLGKGLISDLATCGFISKGESVLITGKTGSGKSFVASALGHHACAKGYRVGYFNTQKFMVKVKMARLEGSILSFFDKIAKTQLLILDDFGLTNLEKQQQYDLMEVIEDRHGKCSTIIASQLPVDCWYDVITESTIADAILDRLVHTSYRIELIAENSLRNNKKR
;
A
#
# COMPACT_ATOMS: atom_id res chain seq x y z
N MET A 1 -12.73 -36.08 -20.86
CA MET A 1 -12.84 -35.13 -19.74
C MET A 1 -11.68 -35.25 -18.74
N LEU A 2 -11.38 -36.42 -18.20
CA LEU A 2 -10.27 -36.63 -17.23
C LEU A 2 -8.90 -36.11 -17.70
N GLN A 3 -8.58 -36.24 -19.00
CA GLN A 3 -7.29 -35.80 -19.53
C GLN A 3 -7.11 -34.28 -19.53
N VAL A 4 -8.15 -33.50 -19.82
CA VAL A 4 -8.11 -32.03 -19.81
C VAL A 4 -7.92 -31.53 -18.37
N GLU A 5 -8.70 -32.05 -17.44
CA GLU A 5 -8.61 -31.70 -16.03
C GLU A 5 -7.22 -31.99 -15.45
N THR A 6 -6.65 -33.16 -15.76
CA THR A 6 -5.30 -33.52 -15.34
C THR A 6 -4.24 -32.57 -15.90
N LYS A 7 -4.36 -32.19 -17.19
CA LYS A 7 -3.44 -31.23 -17.81
C LYS A 7 -3.53 -29.84 -17.22
N LEU A 8 -4.76 -29.33 -16.95
CA LEU A 8 -4.94 -28.04 -16.31
C LEU A 8 -4.28 -27.98 -14.91
N LYS A 9 -4.39 -29.07 -14.13
CA LYS A 9 -3.70 -29.21 -12.84
C LYS A 9 -2.18 -29.22 -13.00
N GLN A 10 -1.64 -30.02 -13.93
CA GLN A 10 -0.19 -30.11 -14.20
C GLN A 10 0.39 -28.76 -14.64
N LEU A 11 -0.31 -28.03 -15.47
CA LEU A 11 0.07 -26.70 -15.95
C LEU A 11 -0.18 -25.60 -14.91
N LYS A 12 -0.75 -25.94 -13.75
CA LYS A 12 -1.07 -24.98 -12.65
C LYS A 12 -2.07 -23.89 -13.07
N LEU A 13 -2.96 -24.20 -14.03
CA LEU A 13 -4.02 -23.31 -14.49
C LEU A 13 -5.25 -23.48 -13.57
N ARG A 14 -5.17 -22.89 -12.38
CA ARG A 14 -6.15 -23.09 -11.30
C ARG A 14 -7.53 -22.52 -11.61
N GLY A 15 -7.57 -21.34 -12.21
CA GLY A 15 -8.81 -20.68 -12.61
C GLY A 15 -9.53 -21.47 -13.69
N MET A 16 -8.82 -21.82 -14.77
CA MET A 16 -9.34 -22.67 -15.83
C MET A 16 -9.82 -24.03 -15.30
N HIS A 17 -9.06 -24.64 -14.40
CA HIS A 17 -9.45 -25.92 -13.80
C HIS A 17 -10.77 -25.80 -13.03
N ARG A 18 -10.94 -24.78 -12.18
CA ARG A 18 -12.18 -24.54 -11.41
C ARG A 18 -13.37 -24.28 -12.33
N SER A 19 -13.18 -23.42 -13.33
CA SER A 19 -14.22 -23.11 -14.31
C SER A 19 -14.61 -24.34 -15.16
N TRP A 20 -13.61 -25.13 -15.59
CA TRP A 20 -13.85 -26.41 -16.29
C TRP A 20 -14.70 -27.38 -15.44
N GLN A 21 -14.37 -27.54 -14.16
CA GLN A 21 -15.16 -28.39 -13.26
C GLN A 21 -16.61 -27.92 -13.14
N ALA A 22 -16.80 -26.62 -12.89
CA ALA A 22 -18.15 -26.04 -12.78
C ALA A 22 -18.99 -26.24 -14.05
N LEU A 23 -18.40 -26.00 -15.22
CA LEU A 23 -19.07 -26.23 -16.52
C LEU A 23 -19.37 -27.71 -16.77
N SER A 24 -18.49 -28.61 -16.32
CA SER A 24 -18.69 -30.06 -16.46
C SER A 24 -19.81 -30.57 -15.55
N GLU A 25 -19.84 -30.14 -14.28
CA GLU A 25 -20.85 -30.52 -13.29
C GLU A 25 -22.26 -30.01 -13.67
N THR A 26 -22.34 -28.80 -14.21
CA THR A 26 -23.60 -28.17 -14.64
C THR A 26 -24.05 -28.64 -16.03
N LYS A 27 -23.29 -29.52 -16.70
CA LYS A 27 -23.52 -30.00 -18.09
C LYS A 27 -23.60 -28.90 -19.15
N ARG A 28 -23.17 -27.68 -18.83
CA ARG A 28 -23.22 -26.52 -19.75
C ARG A 28 -22.16 -26.55 -20.85
N LEU A 29 -21.18 -27.47 -20.77
CA LEU A 29 -20.15 -27.63 -21.81
C LEU A 29 -20.74 -27.92 -23.21
N HIS A 30 -21.91 -28.53 -23.29
CA HIS A 30 -22.56 -28.87 -24.56
C HIS A 30 -23.38 -27.69 -25.14
N GLU A 31 -23.65 -26.67 -24.34
CA GLU A 31 -24.44 -25.50 -24.72
C GLU A 31 -23.57 -24.36 -25.29
N LEU A 32 -22.27 -24.42 -25.02
CA LEU A 32 -21.32 -23.38 -25.37
C LEU A 32 -20.62 -23.72 -26.69
N SER A 33 -20.41 -22.71 -27.54
CA SER A 33 -19.45 -22.83 -28.60
C SER A 33 -18.04 -23.05 -28.08
N PHE A 34 -17.14 -23.63 -28.88
CA PHE A 34 -15.75 -23.80 -28.46
C PHE A 34 -15.08 -22.45 -28.08
N ALA A 35 -15.38 -21.38 -28.82
CA ALA A 35 -14.85 -20.05 -28.59
C ALA A 35 -15.34 -19.49 -27.26
N ASP A 36 -16.64 -19.56 -26.98
CA ASP A 36 -17.22 -19.06 -25.72
C ASP A 36 -16.70 -19.84 -24.51
N GLY A 37 -16.61 -21.17 -24.65
CA GLY A 37 -16.04 -22.02 -23.60
C GLY A 37 -14.58 -21.70 -23.28
N MET A 38 -13.77 -21.44 -24.32
CA MET A 38 -12.36 -21.06 -24.16
C MET A 38 -12.24 -19.68 -23.51
N ASP A 39 -13.05 -18.71 -23.92
CA ASP A 39 -13.05 -17.35 -23.36
C ASP A 39 -13.37 -17.38 -21.84
N LEU A 40 -14.41 -18.11 -21.43
CA LEU A 40 -14.75 -18.29 -20.02
C LEU A 40 -13.60 -18.93 -19.21
N LEU A 41 -12.90 -19.91 -19.79
CA LEU A 41 -11.76 -20.53 -19.12
C LEU A 41 -10.59 -19.57 -18.95
N LEU A 42 -10.26 -18.79 -20.00
CA LEU A 42 -9.18 -17.80 -19.98
C LEU A 42 -9.47 -16.68 -18.99
N GLN A 43 -10.71 -16.18 -18.98
CA GLN A 43 -11.14 -15.15 -18.02
C GLN A 43 -11.02 -15.66 -16.58
N ALA A 44 -11.47 -16.88 -16.29
CA ALA A 44 -11.35 -17.48 -14.97
C ALA A 44 -9.89 -17.63 -14.52
N GLU A 45 -8.96 -17.95 -15.43
CA GLU A 45 -7.54 -18.04 -15.11
C GLU A 45 -6.94 -16.66 -14.85
N GLU A 46 -7.31 -15.66 -15.63
CA GLU A 46 -6.86 -14.29 -15.43
C GLU A 46 -7.30 -13.76 -14.05
N GLU A 47 -8.56 -13.93 -13.70
CA GLU A 47 -9.11 -13.55 -12.39
C GLU A 47 -8.38 -14.27 -11.25
N GLU A 48 -8.13 -15.58 -11.36
CA GLU A 48 -7.40 -16.35 -10.35
C GLU A 48 -5.97 -15.84 -10.18
N ARG A 49 -5.27 -15.51 -11.27
CA ARG A 49 -3.92 -14.95 -11.21
C ARG A 49 -3.89 -13.57 -10.59
N GLN A 50 -4.87 -12.72 -10.93
CA GLN A 50 -5.01 -11.38 -10.33
C GLN A 50 -5.27 -11.49 -8.83
N ASN A 51 -6.19 -12.36 -8.41
CA ASN A 51 -6.50 -12.60 -7.00
C ASN A 51 -5.30 -13.15 -6.23
N SER A 52 -4.62 -14.16 -6.77
CA SER A 52 -3.42 -14.75 -6.16
C SER A 52 -2.29 -13.71 -6.05
N ARG A 53 -2.13 -12.83 -7.04
CA ARG A 53 -1.16 -11.73 -6.99
C ARG A 53 -1.53 -10.72 -5.92
N PHE A 54 -2.78 -10.30 -5.87
CA PHE A 54 -3.30 -9.38 -4.85
C PHE A 54 -3.09 -9.92 -3.43
N GLU A 55 -3.49 -11.16 -3.17
CA GLU A 55 -3.29 -11.79 -1.86
C GLU A 55 -1.82 -11.83 -1.45
N ARG A 56 -0.92 -12.21 -2.36
CA ARG A 56 0.51 -12.26 -2.11
C ARG A 56 1.06 -10.87 -1.78
N LEU A 57 0.69 -9.84 -2.55
CA LEU A 57 1.13 -8.46 -2.34
C LEU A 57 0.62 -7.92 -1.01
N THR A 58 -0.65 -8.11 -0.71
CA THR A 58 -1.28 -7.68 0.54
C THR A 58 -0.65 -8.37 1.76
N ARG A 59 -0.41 -9.68 1.68
CA ARG A 59 0.28 -10.43 2.75
C ARG A 59 1.71 -9.94 2.97
N SER A 60 2.41 -9.61 1.89
CA SER A 60 3.78 -9.09 1.96
C SER A 60 3.85 -7.68 2.55
N ALA A 61 2.86 -6.85 2.30
CA ALA A 61 2.79 -5.47 2.76
C ALA A 61 2.64 -5.36 4.28
N LYS A 62 1.97 -6.32 4.94
CA LYS A 62 1.74 -6.38 6.40
C LYS A 62 0.96 -5.18 6.93
N PHE A 63 -0.13 -4.82 6.26
CA PHE A 63 -0.99 -3.72 6.68
C PHE A 63 -1.50 -3.87 8.11
N ARG A 64 -1.67 -2.73 8.78
CA ARG A 64 -2.26 -2.66 10.14
C ARG A 64 -3.76 -2.95 10.12
N TYR A 65 -4.45 -2.50 9.08
CA TYR A 65 -5.89 -2.66 8.90
C TYR A 65 -6.20 -3.32 7.55
N ARG A 66 -7.21 -4.16 7.53
CA ARG A 66 -7.93 -4.46 6.29
C ARG A 66 -8.83 -3.26 6.03
N ALA A 67 -8.62 -2.58 4.93
CA ALA A 67 -9.35 -1.36 4.58
C ALA A 67 -9.49 -1.28 3.07
N SER A 68 -10.61 -0.80 2.60
CA SER A 68 -10.83 -0.50 1.18
C SER A 68 -11.19 0.97 0.99
N LEU A 69 -11.09 1.47 -0.26
CA LEU A 69 -11.47 2.85 -0.56
C LEU A 69 -12.98 3.07 -0.43
N GLU A 70 -13.76 2.03 -0.65
CA GLU A 70 -15.23 2.03 -0.54
C GLU A 70 -15.71 2.20 0.91
N GLU A 71 -14.86 1.76 1.87
CA GLU A 71 -15.13 1.92 3.31
C GLU A 71 -14.78 3.31 3.86
N LEU A 72 -14.19 4.18 3.02
CA LEU A 72 -13.85 5.53 3.44
C LEU A 72 -15.12 6.37 3.60
N TYR A 73 -15.28 6.90 4.79
CA TYR A 73 -16.38 7.85 5.06
C TYR A 73 -15.96 9.25 4.63
N PHE A 74 -16.66 9.77 3.62
CA PHE A 74 -16.46 11.09 3.07
C PHE A 74 -17.42 12.08 3.71
N ASP A 75 -16.86 12.98 4.51
CA ASP A 75 -17.57 14.10 5.14
C ASP A 75 -16.75 15.36 4.85
N PRO A 76 -17.36 16.43 4.29
CA PRO A 76 -16.67 17.68 4.02
C PRO A 76 -15.99 18.29 5.25
N GLY A 77 -16.57 18.11 6.46
CA GLY A 77 -15.99 18.57 7.73
C GLY A 77 -14.75 17.80 8.17
N ARG A 78 -14.45 16.65 7.54
CA ARG A 78 -13.30 15.81 7.92
C ARG A 78 -12.02 16.06 7.13
N GLY A 79 -12.05 16.95 6.16
CA GLY A 79 -10.88 17.20 5.30
C GLY A 79 -10.55 16.08 4.31
N LEU A 80 -11.40 15.04 4.18
CA LEU A 80 -11.24 13.96 3.21
C LEU A 80 -12.09 14.22 1.97
N GLY A 81 -11.50 14.86 0.96
CA GLY A 81 -12.17 15.19 -0.29
C GLY A 81 -12.31 13.98 -1.21
N LYS A 82 -13.55 13.75 -1.73
CA LYS A 82 -13.81 12.66 -2.70
C LYS A 82 -12.97 12.75 -3.96
N GLY A 83 -12.81 13.96 -4.52
CA GLY A 83 -12.01 14.21 -5.72
C GLY A 83 -10.55 13.76 -5.54
N LEU A 84 -9.92 14.21 -4.45
CA LEU A 84 -8.55 13.84 -4.13
C LEU A 84 -8.35 12.31 -3.98
N ILE A 85 -9.28 11.63 -3.31
CA ILE A 85 -9.20 10.17 -3.18
C ILE A 85 -9.44 9.48 -4.53
N SER A 86 -10.32 10.00 -5.39
CA SER A 86 -10.52 9.48 -6.75
C SER A 86 -9.26 9.63 -7.59
N ASP A 87 -8.55 10.75 -7.50
CA ASP A 87 -7.28 10.96 -8.19
C ASP A 87 -6.20 9.99 -7.68
N LEU A 88 -6.09 9.83 -6.36
CA LEU A 88 -5.15 8.86 -5.76
C LEU A 88 -5.50 7.40 -6.10
N ALA A 89 -6.79 7.09 -6.30
CA ALA A 89 -7.25 5.77 -6.71
C ALA A 89 -6.82 5.38 -8.14
N THR A 90 -6.45 6.35 -8.98
CA THR A 90 -5.80 6.05 -10.28
C THR A 90 -4.42 5.41 -10.12
N CYS A 91 -3.80 5.55 -8.95
CA CYS A 91 -2.41 5.20 -8.66
C CYS A 91 -1.37 5.95 -9.53
N GLY A 92 -1.78 7.05 -10.20
CA GLY A 92 -0.88 7.88 -11.00
C GLY A 92 0.27 8.46 -10.19
N PHE A 93 0.04 8.81 -8.93
CA PHE A 93 1.06 9.29 -8.01
C PHE A 93 2.21 8.28 -7.80
N ILE A 94 1.92 6.97 -7.83
CA ILE A 94 2.94 5.92 -7.69
C ILE A 94 3.86 5.90 -8.91
N SER A 95 3.28 6.02 -10.10
CA SER A 95 4.04 6.04 -11.35
C SER A 95 4.94 7.26 -11.49
N LYS A 96 4.55 8.38 -10.87
CA LYS A 96 5.30 9.65 -10.88
C LYS A 96 6.30 9.76 -9.72
N GLY A 97 6.26 8.85 -8.75
CA GLY A 97 7.09 8.94 -7.56
C GLY A 97 6.68 10.06 -6.60
N GLU A 98 5.44 10.53 -6.67
CA GLU A 98 4.91 11.59 -5.82
C GLU A 98 4.52 11.05 -4.43
N SER A 99 4.71 11.87 -3.40
CA SER A 99 4.41 11.48 -2.01
C SER A 99 2.97 11.83 -1.61
N VAL A 100 2.46 11.16 -0.56
CA VAL A 100 1.16 11.49 0.07
C VAL A 100 1.38 11.70 1.56
N LEU A 101 1.03 12.89 2.06
CA LEU A 101 1.17 13.25 3.47
C LEU A 101 -0.21 13.28 4.11
N ILE A 102 -0.43 12.40 5.10
CA ILE A 102 -1.71 12.28 5.81
C ILE A 102 -1.52 12.74 7.25
N THR A 103 -2.04 13.89 7.61
CA THR A 103 -1.93 14.44 8.95
C THR A 103 -3.27 14.50 9.67
N GLY A 104 -3.25 14.67 10.99
CA GLY A 104 -4.46 14.82 11.80
C GLY A 104 -4.34 14.17 13.18
N LYS A 105 -5.25 14.52 14.09
CA LYS A 105 -5.26 14.04 15.49
C LYS A 105 -5.39 12.52 15.61
N THR A 106 -5.04 11.98 16.78
CA THR A 106 -5.28 10.56 17.09
C THR A 106 -6.74 10.19 16.89
N GLY A 107 -6.97 9.05 16.23
CA GLY A 107 -8.34 8.56 15.97
C GLY A 107 -9.03 9.17 14.74
N SER A 108 -8.39 10.11 14.00
CA SER A 108 -8.97 10.73 12.78
C SER A 108 -9.08 9.78 11.58
N GLY A 109 -8.43 8.60 11.62
CA GLY A 109 -8.50 7.62 10.54
C GLY A 109 -7.29 7.58 9.60
N LYS A 110 -6.20 8.29 9.88
CA LYS A 110 -4.97 8.34 9.04
C LYS A 110 -4.47 6.98 8.60
N SER A 111 -4.21 6.10 9.57
CA SER A 111 -3.72 4.74 9.29
C SER A 111 -4.71 3.91 8.48
N PHE A 112 -6.01 4.18 8.60
CA PHE A 112 -7.05 3.52 7.82
C PHE A 112 -7.02 4.00 6.36
N VAL A 113 -6.93 5.32 6.13
CA VAL A 113 -6.79 5.90 4.79
C VAL A 113 -5.52 5.42 4.11
N ALA A 114 -4.37 5.45 4.83
CA ALA A 114 -3.10 4.94 4.32
C ALA A 114 -3.17 3.44 3.95
N SER A 115 -3.85 2.63 4.78
CA SER A 115 -4.06 1.21 4.51
C SER A 115 -4.98 0.99 3.30
N ALA A 116 -6.07 1.77 3.17
CA ALA A 116 -7.00 1.68 2.04
C ALA A 116 -6.31 2.00 0.70
N LEU A 117 -5.53 3.08 0.65
CA LEU A 117 -4.72 3.42 -0.52
C LEU A 117 -3.69 2.32 -0.83
N GLY A 118 -3.05 1.75 0.18
CA GLY A 118 -2.10 0.66 0.03
C GLY A 118 -2.74 -0.64 -0.49
N HIS A 119 -3.90 -1.03 0.03
CA HIS A 119 -4.65 -2.19 -0.46
C HIS A 119 -5.08 -1.98 -1.91
N HIS A 120 -5.57 -0.80 -2.25
CA HIS A 120 -5.94 -0.46 -3.62
C HIS A 120 -4.73 -0.52 -4.57
N ALA A 121 -3.56 -0.01 -4.14
CA ALA A 121 -2.32 -0.14 -4.91
C ALA A 121 -1.93 -1.62 -5.12
N CYS A 122 -2.11 -2.50 -4.11
CA CYS A 122 -1.91 -3.94 -4.27
C CYS A 122 -2.87 -4.55 -5.30
N ALA A 123 -4.15 -4.11 -5.33
CA ALA A 123 -5.12 -4.56 -6.33
C ALA A 123 -4.71 -4.15 -7.75
N LYS A 124 -4.10 -2.96 -7.90
CA LYS A 124 -3.48 -2.50 -9.17
C LYS A 124 -2.14 -3.18 -9.47
N GLY A 125 -1.66 -4.09 -8.59
CA GLY A 125 -0.46 -4.88 -8.80
C GLY A 125 0.84 -4.24 -8.31
N TYR A 126 0.80 -3.12 -7.60
CA TYR A 126 1.99 -2.48 -7.04
C TYR A 126 2.51 -3.21 -5.80
N ARG A 127 3.83 -3.22 -5.63
CA ARG A 127 4.47 -3.71 -4.40
C ARG A 127 4.42 -2.63 -3.34
N VAL A 128 3.76 -2.93 -2.23
CA VAL A 128 3.59 -2.03 -1.10
C VAL A 128 4.35 -2.56 0.12
N GLY A 129 4.99 -1.66 0.86
CA GLY A 129 5.57 -1.92 2.17
C GLY A 129 4.92 -1.02 3.21
N TYR A 130 4.29 -1.59 4.23
CA TYR A 130 3.68 -0.84 5.31
C TYR A 130 4.46 -1.05 6.61
N PHE A 131 4.84 0.05 7.24
CA PHE A 131 5.57 0.04 8.50
C PHE A 131 5.03 1.11 9.45
N ASN A 132 4.91 0.76 10.71
CA ASN A 132 4.97 1.77 11.77
C ASN A 132 6.40 2.32 11.81
N THR A 133 6.57 3.64 11.87
CA THR A 133 7.87 4.31 11.74
C THR A 133 8.88 3.82 12.76
N GLN A 134 8.47 3.65 14.02
CA GLN A 134 9.37 3.15 15.07
C GLN A 134 9.86 1.72 14.77
N LYS A 135 8.94 0.84 14.34
CA LYS A 135 9.30 -0.53 13.96
C LYS A 135 10.16 -0.57 12.71
N PHE A 136 10.01 0.39 11.81
CA PHE A 136 10.89 0.55 10.65
C PHE A 136 12.31 0.88 11.09
N MET A 137 12.48 1.86 11.99
CA MET A 137 13.80 2.23 12.51
C MET A 137 14.48 1.09 13.29
N VAL A 138 13.71 0.31 14.04
CA VAL A 138 14.25 -0.91 14.69
C VAL A 138 14.76 -1.91 13.66
N LYS A 139 14.04 -2.12 12.55
CA LYS A 139 14.49 -3.03 11.46
C LYS A 139 15.76 -2.52 10.77
N VAL A 140 15.85 -1.21 10.52
CA VAL A 140 17.06 -0.58 9.97
C VAL A 140 18.25 -0.81 10.91
N LYS A 141 18.06 -0.56 12.21
CA LYS A 141 19.09 -0.79 13.24
C LYS A 141 19.55 -2.26 13.27
N MET A 142 18.60 -3.21 13.23
CA MET A 142 18.93 -4.64 13.18
C MET A 142 19.70 -5.01 11.92
N ALA A 143 19.26 -4.55 10.74
CA ALA A 143 19.95 -4.79 9.48
C ALA A 143 21.39 -4.24 9.49
N ARG A 144 21.63 -3.10 10.17
CA ARG A 144 22.96 -2.52 10.35
C ARG A 144 23.83 -3.41 11.23
N LEU A 145 23.29 -3.89 12.35
CA LEU A 145 24.03 -4.80 13.26
C LEU A 145 24.36 -6.15 12.60
N GLU A 146 23.49 -6.63 11.73
CA GLU A 146 23.67 -7.88 10.98
C GLU A 146 24.54 -7.71 9.71
N GLY A 147 24.98 -6.49 9.38
CA GLY A 147 25.73 -6.21 8.15
C GLY A 147 24.92 -6.31 6.86
N SER A 148 23.58 -6.36 6.95
CA SER A 148 22.65 -6.52 5.83
C SER A 148 21.98 -5.23 5.38
N ILE A 149 22.44 -4.07 5.85
CA ILE A 149 21.80 -2.75 5.65
C ILE A 149 21.64 -2.40 4.17
N LEU A 150 22.64 -2.63 3.33
CA LEU A 150 22.58 -2.33 1.90
C LEU A 150 21.45 -3.14 1.21
N SER A 151 21.38 -4.44 1.53
CA SER A 151 20.30 -5.30 1.00
C SER A 151 18.92 -4.88 1.48
N PHE A 152 18.83 -4.36 2.72
CA PHE A 152 17.58 -3.82 3.25
C PHE A 152 17.18 -2.55 2.50
N PHE A 153 18.08 -1.60 2.30
CA PHE A 153 17.80 -0.36 1.56
C PHE A 153 17.46 -0.65 0.10
N ASP A 154 18.17 -1.53 -0.57
CA ASP A 154 17.83 -2.01 -1.92
C ASP A 154 16.39 -2.56 -2.01
N LYS A 155 15.95 -3.31 -1.01
CA LYS A 155 14.58 -3.83 -0.95
C LYS A 155 13.56 -2.71 -0.77
N ILE A 156 13.85 -1.73 0.07
CA ILE A 156 12.99 -0.56 0.29
C ILE A 156 12.95 0.32 -0.95
N ALA A 157 14.08 0.58 -1.61
CA ALA A 157 14.16 1.34 -2.85
C ALA A 157 13.34 0.70 -3.99
N LYS A 158 13.30 -0.64 -4.07
CA LYS A 158 12.52 -1.41 -5.05
C LYS A 158 11.02 -1.53 -4.70
N THR A 159 10.59 -1.06 -3.53
CA THR A 159 9.18 -1.06 -3.10
C THR A 159 8.47 0.14 -3.70
N GLN A 160 7.49 -0.08 -4.59
CA GLN A 160 6.87 0.99 -5.36
C GLN A 160 6.09 1.99 -4.50
N LEU A 161 5.45 1.51 -3.43
CA LEU A 161 4.78 2.36 -2.44
C LEU A 161 5.24 1.98 -1.03
N LEU A 162 5.93 2.90 -0.36
CA LEU A 162 6.30 2.78 1.05
C LEU A 162 5.29 3.56 1.90
N ILE A 163 4.77 2.94 2.95
CA ILE A 163 3.87 3.59 3.92
C ILE A 163 4.57 3.59 5.27
N LEU A 164 4.85 4.80 5.77
CA LEU A 164 5.39 5.05 7.11
C LEU A 164 4.28 5.64 7.98
N ASP A 165 3.70 4.80 8.83
CA ASP A 165 2.63 5.19 9.74
C ASP A 165 3.16 5.59 11.11
N ASP A 166 2.38 6.42 11.82
CA ASP A 166 2.74 6.95 13.14
C ASP A 166 4.09 7.73 13.14
N PHE A 167 4.37 8.48 12.06
CA PHE A 167 5.56 9.34 11.98
C PHE A 167 5.49 10.47 13.00
N GLY A 168 6.63 10.76 13.65
CA GLY A 168 6.78 11.87 14.58
C GLY A 168 6.20 11.62 15.98
N LEU A 169 5.86 10.37 16.35
CA LEU A 169 5.46 10.06 17.73
C LEU A 169 6.61 10.22 18.74
N THR A 170 7.84 10.06 18.29
CA THR A 170 9.06 10.28 19.05
C THR A 170 10.10 10.90 18.13
N ASN A 171 11.02 11.68 18.70
CA ASN A 171 12.13 12.24 17.94
C ASN A 171 13.03 11.11 17.41
N LEU A 172 13.62 11.34 16.25
CA LEU A 172 14.56 10.41 15.64
C LEU A 172 15.96 10.58 16.24
N GLU A 173 16.60 9.48 16.61
CA GLU A 173 18.00 9.48 16.98
C GLU A 173 18.87 9.90 15.78
N LYS A 174 20.06 10.45 16.01
CA LYS A 174 20.94 10.96 14.95
C LYS A 174 21.15 9.96 13.81
N GLN A 175 21.45 8.69 14.13
CA GLN A 175 21.62 7.65 13.10
C GLN A 175 20.33 7.38 12.33
N GLN A 176 19.17 7.41 13.00
CA GLN A 176 17.87 7.19 12.36
C GLN A 176 17.51 8.31 11.37
N GLN A 177 17.96 9.54 11.63
CA GLN A 177 17.77 10.67 10.73
C GLN A 177 18.56 10.45 9.42
N TYR A 178 19.83 10.03 9.51
CA TYR A 178 20.63 9.66 8.33
C TYR A 178 20.02 8.49 7.57
N ASP A 179 19.59 7.45 8.27
CA ASP A 179 18.97 6.27 7.67
C ASP A 179 17.66 6.64 6.94
N LEU A 180 16.86 7.54 7.52
CA LEU A 180 15.65 8.04 6.89
C LEU A 180 15.97 8.88 5.64
N MET A 181 16.96 9.76 5.74
CA MET A 181 17.40 10.58 4.61
C MET A 181 17.83 9.70 3.43
N GLU A 182 18.63 8.67 3.66
CA GLU A 182 19.07 7.73 2.63
C GLU A 182 17.87 7.04 1.95
N VAL A 183 16.90 6.57 2.76
CA VAL A 183 15.68 5.95 2.24
C VAL A 183 14.86 6.93 1.38
N ILE A 184 14.69 8.17 1.81
CA ILE A 184 13.92 9.17 1.06
C ILE A 184 14.65 9.59 -0.21
N GLU A 185 15.98 9.78 -0.15
CA GLU A 185 16.83 10.08 -1.31
C GLU A 185 16.72 9.04 -2.41
N ASP A 186 16.92 7.77 -2.06
CA ASP A 186 16.85 6.66 -3.00
C ASP A 186 15.50 6.55 -3.72
N ARG A 187 14.43 7.00 -3.05
CA ARG A 187 13.06 6.89 -3.54
C ARG A 187 12.56 8.12 -4.27
N HIS A 188 13.18 9.28 -4.04
CA HIS A 188 12.74 10.57 -4.59
C HIS A 188 12.65 10.51 -6.12
N GLY A 189 11.49 10.90 -6.68
CA GLY A 189 11.21 10.89 -8.12
C GLY A 189 11.14 9.49 -8.79
N LYS A 190 11.31 8.40 -8.03
CA LYS A 190 11.29 7.03 -8.55
C LYS A 190 10.15 6.18 -7.97
N CYS A 191 9.90 6.32 -6.67
CA CYS A 191 8.93 5.53 -5.92
C CYS A 191 8.19 6.41 -4.92
N SER A 192 6.91 6.13 -4.71
CA SER A 192 6.07 6.92 -3.81
C SER A 192 6.21 6.54 -2.35
N THR A 193 6.03 7.54 -1.50
CA THR A 193 5.99 7.37 -0.06
C THR A 193 4.72 7.99 0.53
N ILE A 194 3.97 7.24 1.33
CA ILE A 194 2.88 7.77 2.16
C ILE A 194 3.40 7.92 3.57
N ILE A 195 3.28 9.11 4.14
CA ILE A 195 3.57 9.35 5.55
C ILE A 195 2.29 9.72 6.28
N ALA A 196 1.96 8.95 7.33
CA ALA A 196 0.85 9.24 8.21
C ALA A 196 1.38 9.74 9.56
N SER A 197 1.02 10.97 9.96
CA SER A 197 1.52 11.64 11.15
C SER A 197 0.39 12.27 11.96
N GLN A 198 0.57 12.31 13.28
CA GLN A 198 -0.30 13.09 14.16
C GLN A 198 0.08 14.57 14.17
N LEU A 199 1.31 14.87 13.83
CA LEU A 199 1.84 16.23 13.77
C LEU A 199 1.56 16.85 12.40
N PRO A 200 1.22 18.15 12.34
CA PRO A 200 1.27 18.92 11.12
C PRO A 200 2.66 18.84 10.46
N VAL A 201 2.76 19.00 9.15
CA VAL A 201 4.01 18.91 8.41
C VAL A 201 5.05 19.93 8.94
N ASP A 202 4.60 21.10 9.30
CA ASP A 202 5.45 22.20 9.81
C ASP A 202 6.18 21.83 11.13
N CYS A 203 5.61 20.89 11.91
CA CYS A 203 6.22 20.38 13.13
C CYS A 203 7.22 19.22 12.90
N TRP A 204 7.44 18.80 11.65
CA TRP A 204 8.33 17.66 11.38
C TRP A 204 9.81 18.02 11.53
N TYR A 205 10.14 19.30 11.46
CA TYR A 205 11.47 19.82 11.82
C TYR A 205 11.87 19.45 13.26
N ASP A 206 10.92 19.52 14.20
CA ASP A 206 11.17 19.18 15.59
C ASP A 206 11.42 17.69 15.81
N VAL A 207 10.92 16.85 14.91
CA VAL A 207 11.13 15.39 14.93
C VAL A 207 12.51 15.04 14.37
N ILE A 208 12.94 15.78 13.33
CA ILE A 208 14.24 15.64 12.68
C ILE A 208 15.12 16.78 13.17
N THR A 209 15.77 16.56 14.32
CA THR A 209 16.45 17.61 15.09
C THR A 209 17.67 18.23 14.39
N GLU A 210 18.27 17.57 13.39
CA GLU A 210 19.37 18.10 12.59
C GLU A 210 18.80 18.90 11.42
N SER A 211 18.98 20.21 11.43
CA SER A 211 18.34 21.13 10.46
C SER A 211 18.64 20.80 8.99
N THR A 212 19.90 20.53 8.66
CA THR A 212 20.31 20.20 7.29
C THR A 212 19.66 18.91 6.77
N ILE A 213 19.51 17.90 7.66
CA ILE A 213 18.84 16.64 7.31
C ILE A 213 17.34 16.86 7.21
N ALA A 214 16.76 17.67 8.08
CA ALA A 214 15.35 18.02 8.05
C ALA A 214 15.00 18.73 6.72
N ASP A 215 15.79 19.75 6.33
CA ASP A 215 15.64 20.43 5.04
C ASP A 215 15.68 19.44 3.88
N ALA A 216 16.67 18.56 3.85
CA ALA A 216 16.84 17.58 2.78
C ALA A 216 15.67 16.59 2.69
N ILE A 217 15.16 16.08 3.80
CA ILE A 217 14.03 15.13 3.84
C ILE A 217 12.74 15.85 3.45
N LEU A 218 12.48 17.03 4.04
CA LEU A 218 11.23 17.74 3.84
C LEU A 218 11.10 18.31 2.44
N ASP A 219 12.20 18.83 1.85
CA ASP A 219 12.22 19.27 0.47
C ASP A 219 11.72 18.15 -0.47
N ARG A 220 12.24 16.94 -0.31
CA ARG A 220 11.88 15.78 -1.16
C ARG A 220 10.48 15.22 -0.91
N LEU A 221 9.99 15.28 0.32
CA LEU A 221 8.68 14.76 0.67
C LEU A 221 7.55 15.73 0.38
N VAL A 222 7.80 17.04 0.51
CA VAL A 222 6.76 18.07 0.55
C VAL A 222 6.53 18.71 -0.81
N HIS A 223 7.58 18.92 -1.61
CA HIS A 223 7.52 19.70 -2.86
C HIS A 223 6.52 19.13 -3.89
N THR A 224 6.45 17.80 -4.02
CA THR A 224 5.56 17.10 -4.96
C THR A 224 4.65 16.16 -4.21
N SER A 225 3.90 16.69 -3.23
CA SER A 225 3.06 15.84 -2.39
C SER A 225 1.59 16.18 -2.44
N TYR A 226 0.75 15.14 -2.42
CA TYR A 226 -0.66 15.27 -2.06
C TYR A 226 -0.77 15.40 -0.54
N ARG A 227 -1.58 16.33 -0.07
CA ARG A 227 -1.80 16.55 1.36
C ARG A 227 -3.23 16.21 1.74
N ILE A 228 -3.38 15.38 2.78
CA ILE A 228 -4.67 15.01 3.38
C ILE A 228 -4.58 15.40 4.86
N GLU A 229 -5.27 16.44 5.23
CA GLU A 229 -5.40 16.85 6.63
C GLU A 229 -6.74 16.37 7.18
N LEU A 230 -6.71 15.36 8.05
CA LEU A 230 -7.90 14.77 8.64
C LEU A 230 -8.30 15.52 9.91
N ILE A 231 -9.43 16.21 9.81
CA ILE A 231 -10.06 16.89 10.94
C ILE A 231 -11.03 15.90 11.60
N ALA A 232 -10.90 15.67 12.90
CA ALA A 232 -11.82 14.85 13.66
C ALA A 232 -12.12 15.51 15.00
N GLU A 233 -13.38 15.84 15.25
CA GLU A 233 -13.88 16.27 16.55
C GLU A 233 -13.92 15.09 17.54
N ASN A 234 -14.29 13.90 17.06
CA ASN A 234 -14.39 12.67 17.84
C ASN A 234 -13.60 11.52 17.21
N SER A 235 -13.05 10.65 18.06
CA SER A 235 -12.32 9.48 17.60
C SER A 235 -13.23 8.48 16.88
N LEU A 236 -12.93 8.12 15.62
CA LEU A 236 -13.63 7.09 14.86
C LEU A 236 -13.58 5.69 15.49
N ARG A 237 -12.68 5.46 16.45
CA ARG A 237 -12.61 4.20 17.19
C ARG A 237 -13.86 3.96 18.05
N ASN A 238 -14.54 5.02 18.48
CA ASN A 238 -15.76 4.92 19.29
C ASN A 238 -16.99 4.54 18.46
N ASN A 239 -17.00 4.78 17.15
CA ASN A 239 -18.12 4.45 16.27
C ASN A 239 -18.18 2.98 15.82
N LYS A 240 -17.11 2.17 16.05
CA LYS A 240 -17.10 0.73 15.76
C LYS A 240 -17.68 -0.15 16.89
N LYS A 241 -18.27 0.45 17.93
CA LYS A 241 -18.94 -0.27 19.05
C LYS A 241 -20.47 -0.27 18.93
N ARG A 242 -21.02 -0.05 17.74
CA ARG A 242 -22.46 -0.25 17.50
C ARG A 242 -22.69 -1.25 16.39
#